data_797500df6428415b3aba01796724bd72
#
_entry.id   797500df6428415b3aba01796724bd72
#
_cell.length_a   1.000
_cell.length_b   1.000
_cell.length_c   1.000
_cell.angle_alpha   90.00
_cell.angle_beta   90.00
_cell.angle_gamma   90.00
#
_symmetry.space_group_name_H-M   'P 1'
#
loop_
_entity.id
_entity.type
_entity.pdbx_description
1 polymer ?
#
loop_
_entity_poly.entity_id
_entity_poly.type
_entity_poly.pdbx_seq_one_letter_code
_entity_poly.pdbx_strand_id
1 'polypeptide(L)'
;LGKTFLCESPYEGSITFGRKELGKMEKADRNRMVGYLGHDPELFHGSVEENIRLGGKEGAEEMIRVVCLEDEVKAMENGIHTLVGTGGVRLSGGQAQRLALARTLYHKRPVLILDDPFSALDQKTEAQIFANLKELAKDSIMILISHRLYLFDQMDQVIWMDERHTKVGTHEELLATVPSYAKLCSNQTKGGSF
;
A
#
# COMPACT_ATOMS: atom_id res chain seq x y z
N LEU A 1 4.94 5.98 -11.38
CA LEU A 1 3.74 6.72 -10.98
C LEU A 1 3.74 7.08 -9.49
N GLY A 2 3.88 6.14 -8.54
CA GLY A 2 3.84 6.41 -7.10
C GLY A 2 4.80 7.53 -6.66
N LYS A 3 6.05 7.48 -7.07
CA LYS A 3 7.08 8.50 -6.75
C LYS A 3 6.78 9.89 -7.32
N THR A 4 5.94 10.00 -8.34
CA THR A 4 5.50 11.29 -8.90
C THR A 4 4.66 12.07 -7.89
N PHE A 5 3.79 11.39 -7.12
CA PHE A 5 3.00 12.02 -6.05
C PHE A 5 3.84 12.50 -4.85
N LEU A 6 5.08 12.03 -4.75
CA LEU A 6 6.04 12.52 -3.76
C LEU A 6 6.93 13.65 -4.32
N CYS A 7 6.78 14.00 -5.60
CA CYS A 7 7.70 14.86 -6.36
C CYS A 7 9.16 14.37 -6.35
N GLU A 8 9.36 13.05 -6.27
CA GLU A 8 10.67 12.41 -6.38
C GLU A 8 11.04 12.06 -7.83
N SER A 9 10.07 12.14 -8.73
CA SER A 9 10.27 11.99 -10.17
C SER A 9 9.67 13.17 -10.90
N PRO A 10 10.36 13.70 -11.94
CA PRO A 10 9.80 14.76 -12.76
C PRO A 10 8.53 14.28 -13.49
N TYR A 11 7.61 15.19 -13.72
CA TYR A 11 6.39 14.92 -14.48
C TYR A 11 5.99 16.16 -15.29
N GLU A 12 5.24 15.92 -16.34
CA GLU A 12 4.60 16.98 -17.14
C GLU A 12 3.10 16.99 -16.82
N GLY A 13 2.49 18.18 -16.91
CA GLY A 13 1.09 18.38 -16.57
C GLY A 13 0.88 18.88 -15.14
N SER A 14 -0.26 18.58 -14.55
CA SER A 14 -0.70 19.10 -13.26
C SER A 14 -1.31 18.01 -12.39
N ILE A 15 -0.90 17.97 -11.11
CA ILE A 15 -1.50 17.13 -10.08
C ILE A 15 -1.98 18.06 -8.97
N THR A 16 -3.27 18.00 -8.65
CA THR A 16 -3.86 18.85 -7.62
C THR A 16 -4.53 18.06 -6.50
N PHE A 17 -4.38 18.54 -5.27
CA PHE A 17 -5.17 18.13 -4.11
C PHE A 17 -6.18 19.25 -3.79
N GLY A 18 -7.43 19.04 -4.18
CA GLY A 18 -8.42 20.10 -4.17
C GLY A 18 -7.97 21.27 -5.08
N ARG A 19 -7.71 22.44 -4.47
CA ARG A 19 -7.25 23.64 -5.22
C ARG A 19 -5.72 23.85 -5.18
N LYS A 20 -4.98 22.97 -4.53
CA LYS A 20 -3.53 23.10 -4.35
C LYS A 20 -2.78 22.26 -5.37
N GLU A 21 -1.93 22.88 -6.17
CA GLU A 21 -1.01 22.22 -7.09
C GLU A 21 0.11 21.52 -6.31
N LEU A 22 0.30 20.21 -6.54
CA LEU A 22 1.26 19.36 -5.83
C LEU A 22 2.69 19.90 -5.94
N GLY A 23 3.12 20.28 -7.13
CA GLY A 23 4.46 20.79 -7.39
C GLY A 23 4.79 22.12 -6.69
N LYS A 24 3.74 22.88 -6.29
CA LYS A 24 3.87 24.15 -5.56
C LYS A 24 3.74 24.00 -4.04
N MET A 25 3.39 22.81 -3.56
CA MET A 25 3.29 22.55 -2.12
C MET A 25 4.67 22.38 -1.51
N GLU A 26 4.85 22.87 -0.28
CA GLU A 26 6.05 22.56 0.49
C GLU A 26 6.13 21.06 0.82
N LYS A 27 7.36 20.55 0.96
CA LYS A 27 7.60 19.12 1.25
C LYS A 27 6.86 18.66 2.50
N ALA A 28 6.82 19.47 3.55
CA ALA A 28 6.11 19.15 4.78
C ALA A 28 4.61 18.99 4.57
N ASP A 29 3.98 19.83 3.75
CA ASP A 29 2.56 19.75 3.44
C ASP A 29 2.24 18.53 2.56
N ARG A 30 3.08 18.23 1.55
CA ARG A 30 2.95 17.00 0.75
C ARG A 30 3.00 15.75 1.62
N ASN A 31 3.95 15.68 2.55
CA ASN A 31 4.11 14.55 3.46
C ASN A 31 2.92 14.38 4.42
N ARG A 32 2.14 15.43 4.66
CA ARG A 32 0.88 15.35 5.40
C ARG A 32 -0.29 14.87 4.55
N MET A 33 -0.21 15.04 3.23
CA MET A 33 -1.29 14.65 2.31
C MET A 33 -1.15 13.21 1.82
N VAL A 34 0.06 12.72 1.60
CA VAL A 34 0.32 11.44 0.95
C VAL A 34 1.05 10.50 1.89
N GLY A 35 0.48 9.30 2.10
CA GLY A 35 1.16 8.13 2.63
C GLY A 35 1.58 7.24 1.46
N TYR A 36 2.83 6.84 1.42
CA TYR A 36 3.37 6.01 0.34
C TYR A 36 4.06 4.77 0.89
N LEU A 37 3.64 3.61 0.41
CA LEU A 37 4.35 2.35 0.57
C LEU A 37 4.96 1.97 -0.77
N GLY A 38 6.29 1.90 -0.83
CA GLY A 38 7.01 1.43 -2.02
C GLY A 38 7.10 -0.08 -2.09
N HIS A 39 7.51 -0.59 -3.25
CA HIS A 39 7.65 -2.02 -3.53
C HIS A 39 8.66 -2.71 -2.59
N ASP A 40 9.80 -2.08 -2.31
CA ASP A 40 10.86 -2.59 -1.44
C ASP A 40 11.00 -1.71 -0.19
N PRO A 41 10.17 -1.91 0.84
CA PRO A 41 10.20 -1.05 2.01
C PRO A 41 11.38 -1.39 2.91
N GLU A 42 12.12 -0.36 3.33
CA GLU A 42 13.20 -0.47 4.30
C GLU A 42 12.70 -0.28 5.74
N LEU A 43 13.22 -1.09 6.64
CA LEU A 43 13.03 -0.93 8.09
C LEU A 43 14.29 -0.29 8.67
N PHE A 44 14.11 0.70 9.53
CA PHE A 44 15.24 1.25 10.28
C PHE A 44 15.56 0.40 11.52
N HIS A 45 16.77 0.55 12.05
CA HIS A 45 17.14 -0.06 13.32
C HIS A 45 16.30 0.55 14.45
N GLY A 46 15.46 -0.26 15.06
CA GLY A 46 14.54 0.13 16.12
C GLY A 46 13.55 -1.00 16.41
N SER A 47 12.72 -0.84 17.42
CA SER A 47 11.69 -1.82 17.74
C SER A 47 10.59 -1.89 16.66
N VAL A 48 9.80 -2.94 16.66
CA VAL A 48 8.58 -3.06 15.85
C VAL A 48 7.70 -1.83 16.06
N GLU A 49 7.50 -1.44 17.32
CA GLU A 49 6.72 -0.26 17.71
C GLU A 49 7.27 1.04 17.14
N GLU A 50 8.56 1.29 17.30
CA GLU A 50 9.22 2.47 16.77
C GLU A 50 9.15 2.55 15.25
N ASN A 51 9.29 1.40 14.56
CA ASN A 51 9.13 1.30 13.13
C ASN A 51 7.72 1.68 12.65
N ILE A 52 6.68 1.37 13.42
CA ILE A 52 5.30 1.76 13.09
C ILE A 52 5.09 3.25 13.38
N ARG A 53 5.45 3.70 14.57
CA ARG A 53 5.09 5.04 15.07
C ARG A 53 5.82 6.19 14.38
N LEU A 54 7.08 6.02 14.02
CA LEU A 54 7.94 7.11 13.48
C LEU A 54 7.78 8.43 14.26
N GLY A 55 7.89 8.35 15.58
CA GLY A 55 7.75 9.50 16.48
C GLY A 55 6.34 9.77 17.01
N GLY A 56 5.33 8.99 16.60
CA GLY A 56 4.00 9.00 17.21
C GLY A 56 3.98 8.41 18.63
N LYS A 57 2.89 8.59 19.38
CA LYS A 57 2.88 8.26 20.81
C LYS A 57 2.23 6.92 21.15
N GLU A 58 1.12 6.54 20.50
CA GLU A 58 0.30 5.37 20.87
C GLU A 58 -0.32 4.72 19.62
N GLY A 59 -0.88 3.51 19.74
CA GLY A 59 -1.71 2.89 18.69
C GLY A 59 -0.97 1.98 17.71
N ALA A 60 0.29 1.60 17.98
CA ALA A 60 1.01 0.65 17.13
C ALA A 60 0.35 -0.74 17.10
N GLU A 61 -0.23 -1.17 18.22
CA GLU A 61 -0.94 -2.45 18.35
C GLU A 61 -2.16 -2.54 17.43
N GLU A 62 -2.88 -1.43 17.24
CA GLU A 62 -3.98 -1.38 16.28
C GLU A 62 -3.48 -1.66 14.85
N MET A 63 -2.37 -1.04 14.47
CA MET A 63 -1.80 -1.24 13.15
C MET A 63 -1.27 -2.66 12.96
N ILE A 64 -0.71 -3.30 14.01
CA ILE A 64 -0.31 -4.71 14.00
C ILE A 64 -1.50 -5.62 13.68
N ARG A 65 -2.67 -5.34 14.27
CA ARG A 65 -3.91 -6.07 13.96
C ARG A 65 -4.37 -5.85 12.52
N VAL A 66 -4.39 -4.59 12.07
CA VAL A 66 -4.81 -4.24 10.71
C VAL A 66 -4.01 -4.99 9.65
N VAL A 67 -2.70 -5.16 9.86
CA VAL A 67 -1.81 -5.86 8.92
C VAL A 67 -1.60 -7.35 9.24
N CYS A 68 -2.40 -7.92 10.16
CA CYS A 68 -2.33 -9.34 10.53
C CYS A 68 -0.93 -9.80 10.97
N LEU A 69 -0.25 -9.03 11.82
CA LEU A 69 1.08 -9.36 12.39
C LEU A 69 1.02 -9.78 13.86
N GLU A 70 -0.17 -9.92 14.46
CA GLU A 70 -0.29 -10.13 15.91
C GLU A 70 0.41 -11.40 16.39
N ASP A 71 0.18 -12.52 15.73
CA ASP A 71 0.71 -13.80 16.18
C ASP A 71 2.23 -13.87 16.05
N GLU A 72 2.77 -13.32 14.95
CA GLU A 72 4.21 -13.24 14.74
C GLU A 72 4.88 -12.30 15.75
N VAL A 73 4.29 -11.14 16.03
CA VAL A 73 4.84 -10.21 17.02
C VAL A 73 4.76 -10.79 18.43
N LYS A 74 3.66 -11.47 18.79
CA LYS A 74 3.53 -12.15 20.08
C LYS A 74 4.54 -13.30 20.26
N ALA A 75 4.93 -13.95 19.16
CA ALA A 75 5.92 -15.02 19.19
C ALA A 75 7.38 -14.51 19.30
N MET A 76 7.63 -13.22 19.13
CA MET A 76 8.95 -12.62 19.32
C MET A 76 9.28 -12.51 20.81
N GLU A 77 10.55 -12.69 21.18
CA GLU A 77 11.03 -12.68 22.56
C GLU A 77 10.60 -11.44 23.35
N ASN A 78 10.65 -10.25 22.72
CA ASN A 78 10.28 -8.98 23.33
C ASN A 78 8.98 -8.40 22.72
N GLY A 79 8.18 -9.21 22.02
CA GLY A 79 6.92 -8.76 21.40
C GLY A 79 7.13 -7.52 20.53
N ILE A 80 6.29 -6.50 20.72
CA ILE A 80 6.33 -5.23 20.00
C ILE A 80 7.62 -4.41 20.22
N HIS A 81 8.36 -4.69 21.31
CA HIS A 81 9.64 -4.05 21.62
C HIS A 81 10.84 -4.77 21.02
N THR A 82 10.63 -5.84 20.26
CA THR A 82 11.70 -6.56 19.55
C THR A 82 12.37 -5.64 18.55
N LEU A 83 13.72 -5.55 18.64
CA LEU A 83 14.52 -4.77 17.69
C LEU A 83 14.58 -5.46 16.34
N VAL A 84 14.28 -4.72 15.29
CA VAL A 84 14.28 -5.16 13.89
C VAL A 84 15.13 -4.21 13.03
N GLY A 85 15.23 -4.48 11.74
CA GLY A 85 16.09 -3.69 10.83
C GLY A 85 17.56 -4.08 10.95
N THR A 86 18.46 -3.15 10.62
CA THR A 86 19.90 -3.41 10.59
C THR A 86 20.43 -3.79 11.98
N GLY A 87 20.93 -5.02 12.13
CA GLY A 87 21.46 -5.53 13.42
C GLY A 87 20.40 -6.03 14.40
N GLY A 88 19.11 -5.96 14.06
CA GLY A 88 18.01 -6.56 14.82
C GLY A 88 17.61 -7.94 14.32
N VAL A 89 16.46 -8.43 14.78
CA VAL A 89 15.87 -9.68 14.30
C VAL A 89 15.55 -9.56 12.81
N ARG A 90 15.95 -10.56 12.03
CA ARG A 90 15.65 -10.62 10.61
C ARG A 90 14.21 -11.06 10.38
N LEU A 91 13.39 -10.17 9.87
CA LEU A 91 12.04 -10.47 9.44
C LEU A 91 12.02 -11.17 8.07
N SER A 92 11.01 -11.99 7.82
CA SER A 92 10.71 -12.47 6.47
C SER A 92 10.27 -11.30 5.57
N GLY A 93 10.33 -11.48 4.24
CA GLY A 93 9.86 -10.45 3.31
C GLY A 93 8.41 -10.02 3.58
N GLY A 94 7.50 -10.98 3.80
CA GLY A 94 6.10 -10.69 4.13
C GLY A 94 5.91 -9.98 5.47
N GLN A 95 6.71 -10.29 6.49
CA GLN A 95 6.68 -9.58 7.79
C GLN A 95 7.19 -8.14 7.63
N ALA A 96 8.29 -7.94 6.91
CA ALA A 96 8.84 -6.61 6.66
C ALA A 96 7.87 -5.75 5.85
N GLN A 97 7.23 -6.32 4.82
CA GLN A 97 6.21 -5.65 4.00
C GLN A 97 5.01 -5.22 4.85
N ARG A 98 4.47 -6.12 5.68
CA ARG A 98 3.35 -5.81 6.58
C ARG A 98 3.71 -4.77 7.64
N LEU A 99 4.92 -4.82 8.19
CA LEU A 99 5.38 -3.81 9.14
C LEU A 99 5.51 -2.42 8.51
N ALA A 100 6.01 -2.34 7.29
CA ALA A 100 6.08 -1.08 6.55
C ALA A 100 4.69 -0.57 6.13
N LEU A 101 3.76 -1.47 5.81
CA LEU A 101 2.36 -1.11 5.59
C LEU A 101 1.74 -0.53 6.87
N ALA A 102 1.94 -1.17 8.03
CA ALA A 102 1.49 -0.66 9.32
C ALA A 102 2.01 0.76 9.60
N ARG A 103 3.28 1.03 9.32
CA ARG A 103 3.90 2.36 9.38
C ARG A 103 3.19 3.37 8.49
N THR A 104 2.91 2.99 7.26
CA THR A 104 2.25 3.88 6.28
C THR A 104 0.84 4.24 6.71
N LEU A 105 0.10 3.29 7.28
CA LEU A 105 -1.28 3.46 7.75
C LEU A 105 -1.38 4.25 9.05
N TYR A 106 -0.39 4.13 9.92
CA TYR A 106 -0.40 4.73 11.25
C TYR A 106 -0.67 6.25 11.23
N HIS A 107 -0.14 6.96 10.26
CA HIS A 107 -0.26 8.42 10.16
C HIS A 107 -1.54 8.92 9.47
N LYS A 108 -2.46 8.03 9.07
CA LYS A 108 -3.79 8.36 8.50
C LYS A 108 -3.76 9.52 7.50
N ARG A 109 -3.14 9.32 6.34
CA ARG A 109 -3.03 10.36 5.31
C ARG A 109 -4.30 10.41 4.45
N PRO A 110 -4.70 11.61 3.94
CA PRO A 110 -5.85 11.73 3.02
C PRO A 110 -5.71 10.92 1.73
N VAL A 111 -4.48 10.71 1.26
CA VAL A 111 -4.18 9.89 0.10
C VAL A 111 -3.18 8.81 0.49
N LEU A 112 -3.51 7.56 0.23
CA LEU A 112 -2.66 6.38 0.44
C LEU A 112 -2.29 5.80 -0.92
N ILE A 113 -1.00 5.68 -1.20
CA ILE A 113 -0.48 5.04 -2.41
C ILE A 113 0.29 3.80 -1.98
N LEU A 114 -0.20 2.65 -2.38
CA LEU A 114 0.32 1.35 -2.01
C LEU A 114 0.83 0.65 -3.28
N ASP A 115 2.15 0.56 -3.41
CA ASP A 115 2.82 -0.01 -4.58
C ASP A 115 3.16 -1.48 -4.31
N ASP A 116 2.34 -2.37 -4.86
CA ASP A 116 2.37 -3.82 -4.72
C ASP A 116 2.48 -4.30 -3.25
N PRO A 117 1.59 -3.83 -2.37
CA PRO A 117 1.69 -4.02 -0.92
C PRO A 117 1.57 -5.49 -0.48
N PHE A 118 1.16 -6.38 -1.37
CA PHE A 118 0.85 -7.77 -1.08
C PHE A 118 1.78 -8.78 -1.75
N SER A 119 2.86 -8.33 -2.41
CA SER A 119 3.74 -9.16 -3.24
C SER A 119 4.31 -10.39 -2.52
N ALA A 120 4.59 -10.28 -1.22
CA ALA A 120 5.19 -11.33 -0.39
C ALA A 120 4.16 -12.06 0.50
N LEU A 121 2.84 -11.93 0.24
CA LEU A 121 1.79 -12.50 1.08
C LEU A 121 1.05 -13.65 0.38
N ASP A 122 0.55 -14.57 1.20
CA ASP A 122 -0.44 -15.55 0.77
C ASP A 122 -1.82 -14.89 0.57
N GLN A 123 -2.65 -15.51 -0.26
CA GLN A 123 -3.94 -14.95 -0.68
C GLN A 123 -4.92 -14.74 0.50
N LYS A 124 -4.88 -15.59 1.52
CA LYS A 124 -5.77 -15.46 2.68
C LYS A 124 -5.41 -14.24 3.53
N THR A 125 -4.12 -14.08 3.83
CA THR A 125 -3.59 -12.92 4.57
C THR A 125 -3.83 -11.63 3.79
N GLU A 126 -3.60 -11.63 2.47
CA GLU A 126 -3.88 -10.50 1.59
C GLU A 126 -5.35 -10.07 1.62
N ALA A 127 -6.29 -11.02 1.46
CA ALA A 127 -7.73 -10.73 1.49
C ALA A 127 -8.16 -10.11 2.82
N GLN A 128 -7.62 -10.62 3.95
CA GLN A 128 -7.92 -10.09 5.27
C GLN A 128 -7.37 -8.67 5.44
N ILE A 129 -6.12 -8.42 5.05
CA ILE A 129 -5.52 -7.08 5.12
C ILE A 129 -6.29 -6.12 4.22
N PHE A 130 -6.65 -6.53 3.01
CA PHE A 130 -7.41 -5.69 2.10
C PHE A 130 -8.78 -5.28 2.69
N ALA A 131 -9.50 -6.21 3.31
CA ALA A 131 -10.75 -5.90 4.01
C ALA A 131 -10.54 -4.89 5.15
N ASN A 132 -9.48 -5.08 5.97
CA ASN A 132 -9.13 -4.14 7.04
C ASN A 132 -8.76 -2.75 6.49
N LEU A 133 -8.05 -2.70 5.35
CA LEU A 133 -7.69 -1.44 4.68
C LEU A 133 -8.91 -0.66 4.21
N LYS A 134 -9.89 -1.33 3.62
CA LYS A 134 -11.14 -0.69 3.15
C LYS A 134 -11.87 0.00 4.32
N GLU A 135 -11.91 -0.63 5.48
CA GLU A 135 -12.54 -0.03 6.67
C GLU A 135 -11.70 1.13 7.23
N LEU A 136 -10.39 0.95 7.36
CA LEU A 136 -9.50 1.97 7.91
C LEU A 136 -9.40 3.22 7.02
N ALA A 137 -9.40 3.03 5.71
CA ALA A 137 -9.16 4.08 4.72
C ALA A 137 -10.44 4.65 4.10
N LYS A 138 -11.61 4.37 4.67
CA LYS A 138 -12.92 4.83 4.13
C LYS A 138 -13.04 6.35 3.92
N ASP A 139 -12.28 7.14 4.70
CA ASP A 139 -12.22 8.60 4.58
C ASP A 139 -10.97 9.07 3.79
N SER A 140 -10.28 8.17 3.11
CA SER A 140 -9.06 8.44 2.33
C SER A 140 -9.22 7.99 0.90
N ILE A 141 -8.46 8.58 -0.01
CA ILE A 141 -8.29 8.06 -1.36
C ILE A 141 -7.19 7.00 -1.31
N MET A 142 -7.53 5.74 -1.57
CA MET A 142 -6.56 4.65 -1.65
C MET A 142 -6.25 4.32 -3.11
N ILE A 143 -5.00 4.48 -3.50
CA ILE A 143 -4.47 4.09 -4.82
C ILE A 143 -3.66 2.81 -4.63
N LEU A 144 -4.19 1.70 -5.11
CA LEU A 144 -3.52 0.42 -5.10
C LEU A 144 -2.88 0.17 -6.48
N ILE A 145 -1.57 0.03 -6.50
CA ILE A 145 -0.83 -0.43 -7.68
C ILE A 145 -0.54 -1.91 -7.43
N SER A 146 -1.07 -2.79 -8.27
CA SER A 146 -0.91 -4.23 -8.08
C SER A 146 -0.93 -4.99 -9.39
N HIS A 147 -0.22 -6.10 -9.40
CA HIS A 147 -0.30 -7.11 -10.46
C HIS A 147 -1.40 -8.14 -10.20
N ARG A 148 -2.03 -8.14 -9.03
CA ARG A 148 -3.06 -9.09 -8.60
C ARG A 148 -4.46 -8.52 -8.85
N LEU A 149 -5.06 -8.89 -9.97
CA LEU A 149 -6.29 -8.26 -10.48
C LEU A 149 -7.57 -8.74 -9.80
N TYR A 150 -7.53 -9.81 -9.02
CA TYR A 150 -8.72 -10.35 -8.36
C TYR A 150 -9.31 -9.45 -7.25
N LEU A 151 -8.56 -8.41 -6.84
CA LEU A 151 -9.06 -7.38 -5.92
C LEU A 151 -9.76 -6.22 -6.64
N PHE A 152 -9.63 -6.15 -7.97
CA PHE A 152 -10.04 -4.95 -8.73
C PHE A 152 -11.55 -4.84 -8.92
N ASP A 153 -12.29 -5.94 -8.78
CA ASP A 153 -13.75 -5.96 -8.70
C ASP A 153 -14.30 -5.24 -7.45
N GLN A 154 -13.47 -5.07 -6.42
CA GLN A 154 -13.81 -4.40 -5.17
C GLN A 154 -13.38 -2.93 -5.12
N MET A 155 -12.78 -2.41 -6.20
CA MET A 155 -12.37 -1.01 -6.32
C MET A 155 -13.46 -0.16 -6.96
N ASP A 156 -13.58 1.09 -6.52
CA ASP A 156 -14.53 2.05 -7.11
C ASP A 156 -14.18 2.36 -8.57
N GLN A 157 -12.89 2.46 -8.87
CA GLN A 157 -12.35 2.70 -10.22
C GLN A 157 -11.05 1.96 -10.43
N VAL A 158 -10.81 1.58 -11.67
CA VAL A 158 -9.56 1.00 -12.15
C VAL A 158 -8.97 1.93 -13.21
N ILE A 159 -7.67 2.21 -13.08
CA ILE A 159 -6.89 2.95 -14.07
C ILE A 159 -6.03 1.94 -14.81
N TRP A 160 -6.40 1.64 -16.05
CA TRP A 160 -5.62 0.82 -16.96
C TRP A 160 -4.66 1.69 -17.74
N MET A 161 -3.37 1.37 -17.70
CA MET A 161 -2.32 2.10 -18.40
C MET A 161 -1.53 1.13 -19.28
N ASP A 162 -1.43 1.41 -20.57
CA ASP A 162 -0.51 0.76 -21.49
C ASP A 162 0.46 1.82 -22.09
N GLU A 163 1.33 1.41 -23.02
CA GLU A 163 2.37 2.29 -23.59
C GLU A 163 1.81 3.55 -24.29
N ARG A 164 0.55 3.56 -24.69
CA ARG A 164 -0.05 4.61 -25.54
C ARG A 164 -1.33 5.20 -24.98
N HIS A 165 -2.02 4.50 -24.10
CA HIS A 165 -3.37 4.88 -23.68
C HIS A 165 -3.55 4.69 -22.18
N THR A 166 -4.35 5.56 -21.61
CA THR A 166 -4.89 5.41 -20.25
C THR A 166 -6.41 5.31 -20.35
N LYS A 167 -6.98 4.30 -19.71
CA LYS A 167 -8.42 4.10 -19.58
C LYS A 167 -8.80 4.06 -18.12
N VAL A 168 -9.88 4.74 -17.78
CA VAL A 168 -10.44 4.78 -16.43
C VAL A 168 -11.87 4.29 -16.50
N GLY A 169 -12.26 3.42 -15.59
CA GLY A 169 -13.61 2.87 -15.49
C GLY A 169 -13.73 1.87 -14.35
N THR A 170 -14.89 1.28 -14.17
CA THR A 170 -15.05 0.15 -13.26
C THR A 170 -14.37 -1.09 -13.81
N HIS A 171 -14.16 -2.09 -12.96
CA HIS A 171 -13.61 -3.38 -13.39
C HIS A 171 -14.43 -3.98 -14.55
N GLU A 172 -15.76 -3.96 -14.44
CA GLU A 172 -16.67 -4.49 -15.46
C GLU A 172 -16.60 -3.71 -16.78
N GLU A 173 -16.56 -2.38 -16.72
CA GLU A 173 -16.43 -1.52 -17.91
C GLU A 173 -15.11 -1.80 -18.64
N LEU A 174 -14.01 -1.95 -17.91
CA LEU A 174 -12.73 -2.25 -18.53
C LEU A 174 -12.66 -3.66 -19.10
N LEU A 175 -13.27 -4.67 -18.46
CA LEU A 175 -13.42 -6.01 -19.01
C LEU A 175 -14.16 -6.00 -20.34
N ALA A 176 -15.20 -5.17 -20.47
CA ALA A 176 -16.02 -5.08 -21.70
C ALA A 176 -15.34 -4.27 -22.81
N THR A 177 -14.53 -3.25 -22.46
CA THR A 177 -14.07 -2.24 -23.44
C THR A 177 -12.58 -2.30 -23.75
N VAL A 178 -11.77 -2.99 -22.92
CA VAL A 178 -10.30 -3.05 -23.04
C VAL A 178 -9.85 -4.51 -23.20
N PRO A 179 -9.64 -5.01 -24.44
CA PRO A 179 -9.29 -6.41 -24.68
C PRO A 179 -7.99 -6.87 -24.00
N SER A 180 -6.99 -5.98 -23.88
CA SER A 180 -5.72 -6.28 -23.18
C SER A 180 -5.93 -6.49 -21.68
N TYR A 181 -6.80 -5.69 -21.06
CA TYR A 181 -7.18 -5.84 -19.67
C TYR A 181 -7.95 -7.16 -19.44
N ALA A 182 -8.96 -7.44 -20.26
CA ALA A 182 -9.75 -8.66 -20.18
C ALA A 182 -8.87 -9.92 -20.34
N LYS A 183 -7.91 -9.89 -21.28
CA LYS A 183 -6.96 -10.99 -21.48
C LYS A 183 -6.07 -11.19 -20.25
N LEU A 184 -5.60 -10.11 -19.62
CA LEU A 184 -4.77 -10.20 -18.41
C LEU A 184 -5.56 -10.81 -17.25
N CYS A 185 -6.80 -10.38 -17.02
CA CYS A 185 -7.69 -10.94 -15.99
C CYS A 185 -7.93 -12.43 -16.22
N SER A 186 -8.26 -12.83 -17.47
CA SER A 186 -8.52 -14.24 -17.80
C SER A 186 -7.30 -15.15 -17.60
N ASN A 187 -6.10 -14.63 -17.83
CA ASN A 187 -4.87 -15.40 -17.62
C ASN A 187 -4.60 -15.63 -16.13
N GLN A 188 -4.90 -14.67 -15.26
CA GLN A 188 -4.73 -14.83 -13.83
C GLN A 188 -5.75 -15.80 -13.22
N THR A 189 -6.99 -15.77 -13.70
CA THR A 189 -8.03 -16.72 -13.27
C THR A 189 -7.68 -18.17 -13.63
N LYS A 190 -7.01 -18.39 -14.78
CA LYS A 190 -6.57 -19.72 -15.24
C LYS A 190 -5.28 -20.18 -14.57
N GLY A 191 -4.42 -19.26 -14.14
CA GLY A 191 -3.15 -19.56 -13.45
C GLY A 191 -3.27 -19.73 -11.93
N GLY A 192 -4.42 -19.45 -11.35
CA GLY A 192 -4.68 -19.53 -9.92
C GLY A 192 -5.06 -20.91 -9.38
N SER A 193 -4.67 -21.98 -10.08
CA SER A 193 -4.70 -23.36 -9.58
C SER A 193 -3.29 -23.78 -9.16
N PHE A 194 -2.83 -23.26 -8.02
CA PHE A 194 -1.67 -23.82 -7.29
C PHE A 194 -2.02 -23.93 -5.81
#